data_3770ab6941239b052720b3165939b8cc
#
_entry.id   3770ab6941239b052720b3165939b8cc
#
_cell.length_a   1.000
_cell.length_b   1.000
_cell.length_c   1.000
_cell.angle_alpha   90.00
_cell.angle_beta   90.00
_cell.angle_gamma   90.00
#
_symmetry.space_group_name_H-M   'P 1'
#
loop_
_entity.id
_entity.type
_entity.pdbx_description
1 polymer ?
#
loop_
_entity_poly.entity_id
_entity_poly.type
_entity_poly.pdbx_seq_one_letter_code
_entity_poly.pdbx_strand_id
1 'polypeptide(L)'
;MITGQIDTGKQRIAKGLDEELFNLGKFTYFLGISNRLSLASQEVKDKTLDKFEHIQQLGELAHIMTDAGLILIASITDIDDFELSMLKSLNNPNKTLVVNVGENQFADSQVDLNLVGNEETSSAVKKIIDLLIKSVVLDPEYFI
;
A
#
# COMPACT_ATOMS: atom_id res chain seq x y z
N MET A 1 2.52 0.87 0.86
CA MET A 1 1.04 0.79 0.86
C MET A 1 0.47 1.99 0.14
N ILE A 2 -0.49 1.76 -0.74
CA ILE A 2 -1.16 2.81 -1.51
C ILE A 2 -2.61 2.89 -1.01
N THR A 3 -3.02 4.05 -0.56
CA THR A 3 -4.35 4.25 0.02
C THR A 3 -5.01 5.52 -0.55
N GLY A 4 -6.27 5.70 -0.31
CA GLY A 4 -7.05 6.82 -0.78
C GLY A 4 -8.52 6.43 -0.89
N GLN A 5 -9.33 7.39 -1.31
CA GLN A 5 -10.75 7.15 -1.50
C GLN A 5 -11.00 6.35 -2.79
N ILE A 6 -12.24 5.95 -2.98
CA ILE A 6 -12.68 5.24 -4.18
C ILE A 6 -12.46 6.14 -5.42
N ASP A 7 -12.14 5.52 -6.55
CA ASP A 7 -11.98 6.19 -7.86
C ASP A 7 -10.84 7.21 -7.94
N THR A 8 -9.80 7.06 -7.14
CA THR A 8 -8.61 7.92 -7.22
C THR A 8 -7.52 7.34 -8.15
N GLY A 9 -7.72 6.16 -8.70
CA GLY A 9 -6.75 5.50 -9.58
C GLY A 9 -5.66 4.71 -8.85
N LYS A 10 -5.82 4.47 -7.56
CA LYS A 10 -4.78 3.80 -6.76
C LYS A 10 -4.44 2.39 -7.19
N GLN A 11 -5.40 1.61 -7.69
CA GLN A 11 -5.12 0.26 -8.19
C GLN A 11 -4.30 0.28 -9.47
N ARG A 12 -4.61 1.22 -10.37
CA ARG A 12 -3.85 1.42 -11.60
C ARG A 12 -2.41 1.80 -11.31
N ILE A 13 -2.21 2.67 -10.32
CA ILE A 13 -0.88 3.09 -9.85
C ILE A 13 -0.15 1.89 -9.25
N ALA A 14 -0.82 1.11 -8.41
CA ALA A 14 -0.23 -0.07 -7.77
C ALA A 14 0.24 -1.10 -8.80
N LYS A 15 -0.57 -1.36 -9.82
CA LYS A 15 -0.21 -2.29 -10.90
C LYS A 15 0.96 -1.75 -11.72
N GLY A 16 0.98 -0.47 -12.04
CA GLY A 16 2.09 0.16 -12.74
C GLY A 16 3.38 0.10 -11.94
N LEU A 17 3.30 0.30 -10.64
CA LEU A 17 4.45 0.17 -9.74
C LEU A 17 4.98 -1.26 -9.71
N ASP A 18 4.09 -2.25 -9.63
CA ASP A 18 4.46 -3.66 -9.63
C ASP A 18 5.22 -4.03 -10.92
N GLU A 19 4.71 -3.60 -12.08
CA GLU A 19 5.35 -3.83 -13.37
C GLU A 19 6.73 -3.18 -13.43
N GLU A 20 6.86 -1.94 -12.97
CA GLU A 20 8.14 -1.22 -13.00
C GLU A 20 9.16 -1.87 -12.08
N LEU A 21 8.77 -2.28 -10.88
CA LEU A 21 9.66 -2.97 -9.95
C LEU A 21 10.08 -4.34 -10.49
N PHE A 22 9.17 -5.04 -11.15
CA PHE A 22 9.49 -6.30 -11.82
C PHE A 22 10.55 -6.07 -12.91
N ASN A 23 10.39 -5.03 -13.72
CA ASN A 23 11.36 -4.66 -14.76
C ASN A 23 12.74 -4.28 -14.18
N LEU A 24 12.76 -3.78 -12.94
CA LEU A 24 13.99 -3.47 -12.21
C LEU A 24 14.59 -4.69 -11.51
N GLY A 25 14.02 -5.87 -11.71
CA GLY A 25 14.52 -7.12 -11.15
C GLY A 25 14.18 -7.34 -9.68
N LYS A 26 13.15 -6.67 -9.17
CA LYS A 26 12.73 -6.81 -7.77
C LYS A 26 11.63 -7.84 -7.63
N PHE A 27 11.65 -8.55 -6.52
CA PHE A 27 10.59 -9.50 -6.17
C PHE A 27 9.46 -8.76 -5.46
N THR A 28 8.31 -8.73 -6.09
CA THR A 28 7.15 -7.99 -5.60
C THR A 28 5.92 -8.89 -5.56
N TYR A 29 5.00 -8.54 -4.68
CA TYR A 29 3.67 -9.14 -4.65
C TYR A 29 2.64 -8.01 -4.50
N PHE A 30 1.62 -8.02 -5.33
CA PHE A 30 0.55 -7.03 -5.29
C PHE A 30 -0.71 -7.63 -4.65
N LEU A 31 -1.25 -6.91 -3.68
CA LEU A 31 -2.50 -7.28 -3.01
C LEU A 31 -3.43 -6.08 -2.97
N GLY A 32 -4.56 -6.19 -3.64
CA GLY A 32 -5.61 -5.18 -3.61
C GLY A 32 -6.69 -5.58 -2.62
N ILE A 33 -6.98 -4.70 -1.66
CA ILE A 33 -8.09 -4.86 -0.74
C ILE A 33 -9.11 -3.77 -1.08
N SER A 34 -10.28 -4.18 -1.52
CA SER A 34 -11.37 -3.26 -1.83
C SER A 34 -12.55 -3.52 -0.91
N ASN A 35 -13.43 -2.54 -0.80
CA ASN A 35 -14.68 -2.70 -0.07
C ASN A 35 -15.57 -3.81 -0.65
N ARG A 36 -15.27 -4.27 -1.87
CA ARG A 36 -15.99 -5.39 -2.50
C ARG A 36 -15.70 -6.72 -1.82
N LEU A 37 -14.56 -6.87 -1.15
CA LEU A 37 -14.29 -8.06 -0.35
C LEU A 37 -15.22 -8.12 0.86
N SER A 38 -15.60 -6.96 1.41
CA SER A 38 -16.61 -6.90 2.45
C SER A 38 -18.01 -7.22 1.93
N LEU A 39 -18.28 -7.07 0.63
CA LEU A 39 -19.55 -7.48 0.02
C LEU A 39 -19.68 -8.99 -0.11
N ALA A 40 -18.58 -9.71 -0.27
CA ALA A 40 -18.58 -11.17 -0.28
C ALA A 40 -18.91 -11.75 1.10
N SER A 41 -18.76 -10.96 2.15
CA SER A 41 -19.06 -11.34 3.54
C SER A 41 -20.35 -10.66 4.05
N GLN A 42 -21.32 -10.40 3.16
CA GLN A 42 -22.60 -9.77 3.53
C GLN A 42 -23.38 -10.53 4.59
N GLU A 43 -23.05 -11.78 4.82
CA GLU A 43 -23.61 -12.59 5.89
C GLU A 43 -23.04 -12.25 7.27
N VAL A 44 -21.92 -11.52 7.33
CA VAL A 44 -21.32 -11.09 8.58
C VAL A 44 -22.05 -9.85 9.08
N LYS A 45 -22.65 -9.95 10.26
CA LYS A 45 -23.47 -8.89 10.85
C LYS A 45 -22.67 -7.66 11.29
N ASP A 46 -21.35 -7.78 11.44
CA ASP A 46 -20.50 -6.67 11.87
C ASP A 46 -19.40 -6.42 10.83
N LYS A 47 -19.64 -5.44 9.96
CA LYS A 47 -18.70 -5.04 8.92
C LYS A 47 -17.41 -4.43 9.48
N THR A 48 -17.48 -3.82 10.66
CA THR A 48 -16.33 -3.20 11.32
C THR A 48 -15.34 -4.25 11.80
N LEU A 49 -15.85 -5.32 12.41
CA LEU A 49 -15.02 -6.42 12.87
C LEU A 49 -14.37 -7.15 11.71
N ASP A 50 -15.11 -7.36 10.61
CA ASP A 50 -14.59 -8.01 9.41
C ASP A 50 -13.45 -7.20 8.79
N LYS A 51 -13.60 -5.88 8.69
CA LYS A 51 -12.56 -4.98 8.21
C LYS A 51 -11.32 -5.03 9.11
N PHE A 52 -11.51 -5.03 10.41
CA PHE A 52 -10.42 -5.13 11.39
C PHE A 52 -9.63 -6.43 11.20
N GLU A 53 -10.32 -7.56 11.05
CA GLU A 53 -9.68 -8.86 10.83
C GLU A 53 -8.89 -8.87 9.53
N HIS A 54 -9.42 -8.31 8.45
CA HIS A 54 -8.73 -8.22 7.17
C HIS A 54 -7.44 -7.39 7.27
N ILE A 55 -7.50 -6.27 7.99
CA ILE A 55 -6.33 -5.42 8.19
C ILE A 55 -5.28 -6.14 9.04
N GLN A 56 -5.70 -6.86 10.07
CA GLN A 56 -4.79 -7.67 10.89
C GLN A 56 -4.11 -8.76 10.05
N GLN A 57 -4.86 -9.48 9.23
CA GLN A 57 -4.32 -10.49 8.33
C GLN A 57 -3.34 -9.89 7.32
N LEU A 58 -3.65 -8.72 6.78
CA LEU A 58 -2.75 -8.01 5.87
C LEU A 58 -1.44 -7.64 6.56
N GLY A 59 -1.51 -7.13 7.78
CA GLY A 59 -0.32 -6.77 8.54
C GLY A 59 0.59 -7.97 8.83
N GLU A 60 -0.01 -9.09 9.20
CA GLU A 60 0.72 -10.34 9.44
C GLU A 60 1.35 -10.87 8.15
N LEU A 61 0.61 -10.85 7.05
CA LEU A 61 1.11 -11.26 5.73
C LEU A 61 2.26 -10.36 5.28
N ALA A 62 2.10 -9.05 5.47
CA ALA A 62 3.14 -8.07 5.12
C ALA A 62 4.43 -8.37 5.87
N HIS A 63 4.33 -8.67 7.16
CA HIS A 63 5.49 -9.01 7.98
C HIS A 63 6.23 -10.24 7.45
N ILE A 64 5.50 -11.29 7.12
CA ILE A 64 6.07 -12.53 6.58
C ILE A 64 6.75 -12.27 5.24
N MET A 65 6.10 -11.55 4.34
CA MET A 65 6.64 -11.28 3.00
C MET A 65 7.86 -10.36 3.03
N THR A 66 7.83 -9.30 3.83
CA THR A 66 8.95 -8.38 3.92
C THR A 66 10.14 -9.02 4.62
N ASP A 67 9.92 -9.88 5.62
CA ASP A 67 10.99 -10.69 6.22
C ASP A 67 11.63 -11.63 5.20
N ALA A 68 10.88 -12.11 4.23
CA ALA A 68 11.38 -12.97 3.15
C ALA A 68 12.11 -12.19 2.04
N GLY A 69 12.19 -10.86 2.15
CA GLY A 69 12.86 -10.02 1.16
C GLY A 69 11.99 -9.56 0.01
N LEU A 70 10.67 -9.76 0.10
CA LEU A 70 9.73 -9.31 -0.92
C LEU A 70 9.29 -7.87 -0.65
N ILE A 71 8.94 -7.15 -1.72
CA ILE A 71 8.26 -5.87 -1.60
C ILE A 71 6.76 -6.14 -1.75
N LEU A 72 6.01 -5.91 -0.70
CA LEU A 72 4.56 -6.03 -0.76
C LEU A 72 3.95 -4.68 -1.14
N ILE A 73 3.20 -4.68 -2.23
CA ILE A 73 2.43 -3.52 -2.66
C ILE A 73 0.97 -3.78 -2.29
N ALA A 74 0.46 -3.03 -1.33
CA ALA A 74 -0.93 -3.17 -0.89
C ALA A 74 -1.71 -1.91 -1.28
N SER A 75 -2.88 -2.11 -1.88
CA SER A 75 -3.83 -1.05 -2.22
C SER A 75 -5.07 -1.21 -1.33
N ILE A 76 -5.36 -0.22 -0.51
CA ILE A 76 -6.46 -0.27 0.47
C ILE A 76 -7.31 0.99 0.36
N THR A 77 -8.63 0.80 0.32
CA THR A 77 -9.61 1.89 0.30
C THR A 77 -10.19 2.12 1.70
N ASP A 78 -10.41 3.38 2.05
CA ASP A 78 -11.12 3.81 3.28
C ASP A 78 -10.48 3.29 4.58
N ILE A 79 -9.17 3.35 4.66
CA ILE A 79 -8.45 3.06 5.90
C ILE A 79 -8.30 4.35 6.72
N ASP A 80 -8.42 4.25 8.03
CA ASP A 80 -8.25 5.39 8.94
C ASP A 80 -6.87 5.39 9.62
N ASP A 81 -6.58 6.44 10.40
CA ASP A 81 -5.29 6.58 11.09
C ASP A 81 -5.00 5.44 12.06
N PHE A 82 -6.02 4.96 12.77
CA PHE A 82 -5.88 3.86 13.71
C PHE A 82 -5.50 2.56 12.99
N GLU A 83 -6.23 2.25 11.93
CA GLU A 83 -6.00 1.06 11.13
C GLU A 83 -4.62 1.09 10.47
N LEU A 84 -4.20 2.27 10.00
CA LEU A 84 -2.87 2.47 9.42
C LEU A 84 -1.76 2.26 10.45
N SER A 85 -1.95 2.80 11.65
CA SER A 85 -1.00 2.59 12.76
C SER A 85 -0.89 1.12 13.13
N MET A 86 -2.00 0.39 13.12
CA MET A 86 -2.02 -1.04 13.38
C MET A 86 -1.23 -1.81 12.33
N LEU A 87 -1.42 -1.49 11.04
CA LEU A 87 -0.65 -2.12 9.95
C LEU A 87 0.85 -1.90 10.12
N LYS A 88 1.25 -0.68 10.44
CA LYS A 88 2.66 -0.36 10.66
C LYS A 88 3.24 -1.14 11.84
N SER A 89 2.47 -1.25 12.93
CA SER A 89 2.91 -2.00 14.12
C SER A 89 3.09 -3.48 13.82
N LEU A 90 2.16 -4.07 13.08
CA LEU A 90 2.21 -5.49 12.72
C LEU A 90 3.39 -5.81 11.80
N ASN A 91 3.81 -4.87 10.96
CA ASN A 91 4.95 -5.04 10.07
C ASN A 91 6.29 -4.66 10.72
N ASN A 92 6.27 -4.05 11.89
CA ASN A 92 7.48 -3.63 12.60
C ASN A 92 8.41 -4.83 12.89
N PRO A 93 9.74 -4.75 12.76
CA PRO A 93 10.54 -3.55 12.46
C PRO A 93 10.70 -3.25 10.97
N ASN A 94 10.04 -3.98 10.10
CA ASN A 94 10.11 -3.73 8.66
C ASN A 94 9.45 -2.39 8.31
N LYS A 95 9.97 -1.73 7.29
CA LYS A 95 9.52 -0.41 6.91
C LYS A 95 8.22 -0.46 6.14
N THR A 96 7.26 0.38 6.52
CA THR A 96 6.00 0.57 5.81
C THR A 96 5.96 2.01 5.28
N LEU A 97 5.93 2.15 3.96
CA LEU A 97 5.77 3.45 3.31
C LEU A 97 4.32 3.62 2.87
N VAL A 98 3.78 4.79 3.10
CA VAL A 98 2.37 5.09 2.83
C VAL A 98 2.26 6.16 1.75
N VAL A 99 1.56 5.82 0.67
CA VAL A 99 1.27 6.72 -0.43
C VAL A 99 -0.23 6.97 -0.44
N ASN A 100 -0.64 8.22 -0.26
CA ASN A 100 -2.03 8.61 -0.33
C ASN A 100 -2.34 9.19 -1.72
N VAL A 101 -3.44 8.76 -2.32
CA VAL A 101 -3.88 9.25 -3.63
C VAL A 101 -5.18 10.01 -3.45
N GLY A 102 -5.18 11.29 -3.79
CA GLY A 102 -6.32 12.17 -3.63
C GLY A 102 -6.24 12.98 -2.35
N GLU A 103 -7.40 13.38 -1.82
CA GLU A 103 -7.48 14.19 -0.61
C GLU A 103 -6.91 13.43 0.59
N ASN A 104 -6.01 14.08 1.33
CA ASN A 104 -5.38 13.48 2.50
C ASN A 104 -6.25 13.66 3.74
N GLN A 105 -6.71 12.56 4.31
CA GLN A 105 -7.50 12.52 5.54
C GLN A 105 -6.73 11.97 6.73
N PHE A 106 -5.42 11.72 6.56
CA PHE A 106 -4.56 11.18 7.61
C PHE A 106 -3.81 12.29 8.35
N ALA A 107 -3.33 11.97 9.55
CA ALA A 107 -2.39 12.83 10.25
C ALA A 107 -1.10 12.97 9.42
N ASP A 108 -0.46 14.13 9.46
CA ASP A 108 0.70 14.47 8.63
C ASP A 108 1.84 13.46 8.78
N SER A 109 2.02 12.88 9.97
CA SER A 109 3.08 11.93 10.25
C SER A 109 2.84 10.54 9.65
N GLN A 110 1.65 10.25 9.15
CA GLN A 110 1.28 8.92 8.67
C GLN A 110 1.61 8.69 7.20
N VAL A 111 1.65 9.74 6.40
CA VAL A 111 1.76 9.64 4.94
C VAL A 111 3.14 10.10 4.49
N ASP A 112 3.80 9.28 3.69
CA ASP A 112 5.14 9.57 3.14
C ASP A 112 5.08 10.31 1.82
N LEU A 113 4.01 10.13 1.05
CA LEU A 113 3.84 10.76 -0.26
C LEU A 113 2.35 10.99 -0.54
N ASN A 114 2.01 12.21 -0.94
CA ASN A 114 0.66 12.54 -1.40
C ASN A 114 0.67 12.73 -2.92
N LEU A 115 -0.20 12.01 -3.60
CA LEU A 115 -0.43 12.13 -5.05
C LEU A 115 -1.80 12.72 -5.30
N VAL A 116 -1.93 13.49 -6.39
CA VAL A 116 -3.25 14.01 -6.79
C VAL A 116 -4.14 12.88 -7.28
N GLY A 117 -5.45 13.03 -7.09
CA GLY A 117 -6.41 12.05 -7.59
C GLY A 117 -6.32 11.94 -9.11
N ASN A 118 -6.34 10.72 -9.62
CA ASN A 118 -6.25 10.40 -11.05
C ASN A 118 -4.97 10.92 -11.72
N GLU A 119 -3.87 11.02 -10.97
CA GLU A 119 -2.58 11.37 -11.55
C GLU A 119 -2.17 10.35 -12.61
N GLU A 120 -1.47 10.81 -13.65
CA GLU A 120 -0.96 9.91 -14.69
C GLU A 120 -0.10 8.80 -14.07
N THR A 121 -0.32 7.56 -14.51
CA THR A 121 0.34 6.39 -13.93
C THR A 121 1.84 6.48 -13.95
N SER A 122 2.43 6.87 -15.09
CA SER A 122 3.89 6.97 -15.23
C SER A 122 4.48 8.00 -14.26
N SER A 123 3.83 9.14 -14.09
CA SER A 123 4.24 10.18 -13.14
C SER A 123 4.17 9.70 -11.70
N ALA A 124 3.05 9.07 -11.34
CA ALA A 124 2.84 8.53 -10.00
C ALA A 124 3.85 7.44 -9.65
N VAL A 125 4.07 6.50 -10.55
CA VAL A 125 5.03 5.41 -10.38
C VAL A 125 6.44 5.96 -10.19
N LYS A 126 6.85 6.95 -10.99
CA LYS A 126 8.16 7.58 -10.86
C LYS A 126 8.36 8.20 -9.48
N LYS A 127 7.35 8.92 -8.99
CA LYS A 127 7.40 9.53 -7.66
C LYS A 127 7.53 8.49 -6.56
N ILE A 128 6.84 7.36 -6.69
CA ILE A 128 6.91 6.27 -5.72
C ILE A 128 8.29 5.59 -5.78
N ILE A 129 8.83 5.34 -6.96
CA ILE A 129 10.17 4.78 -7.11
C ILE A 129 11.21 5.70 -6.46
N ASP A 130 11.11 7.01 -6.68
CA ASP A 130 12.01 7.97 -6.06
C ASP A 130 11.90 7.93 -4.52
N LEU A 131 10.69 7.78 -4.00
CA LEU A 131 10.47 7.61 -2.56
C LEU A 131 11.13 6.33 -2.03
N LEU A 132 11.01 5.23 -2.74
CA LEU A 132 11.61 3.95 -2.35
C LEU A 132 13.13 4.05 -2.32
N ILE A 133 13.74 4.70 -3.30
CA ILE A 133 15.19 4.93 -3.35
C ILE A 133 15.62 5.79 -2.18
N LYS A 134 14.94 6.91 -1.96
CA LYS A 134 15.23 7.86 -0.88
C LYS A 134 15.10 7.22 0.50
N SER A 135 14.20 6.25 0.64
CA SER A 135 13.94 5.56 1.90
C SER A 135 14.81 4.32 2.10
N VAL A 136 15.78 4.08 1.22
CA VAL A 136 16.71 2.93 1.26
C VAL A 136 16.01 1.57 1.13
N VAL A 137 14.77 1.54 0.63
CA VAL A 137 14.09 0.29 0.27
C VAL A 137 14.67 -0.28 -1.01
N LEU A 138 15.06 0.61 -1.94
CA LEU A 138 15.74 0.26 -3.18
C LEU A 138 17.11 0.93 -3.21
N ASP A 139 18.13 0.17 -3.60
CA ASP A 139 19.47 0.70 -3.78
C ASP A 139 19.69 0.99 -5.27
N PRO A 140 19.96 2.26 -5.66
CA PRO A 140 20.14 2.59 -7.06
C PRO A 140 21.37 1.92 -7.69
N GLU A 141 22.35 1.50 -6.91
CA GLU A 141 23.54 0.79 -7.41
C GLU A 141 23.22 -0.61 -7.92
N TYR A 142 22.08 -1.18 -7.51
CA TYR A 142 21.65 -2.53 -7.91
C TYR A 142 20.58 -2.52 -9.00
N PHE A 143 20.33 -1.37 -9.63
CA PHE A 143 19.47 -1.31 -10.81
C PHE A 143 20.27 -1.70 -12.04
N ILE A 144 19.85 -2.78 -12.66
CA ILE A 144 20.46 -3.25 -13.91
C ILE A 144 19.53 -2.94 -15.07
#